data_01c1d87364c70528dd97a139028fff38
#
_entry.id   01c1d87364c70528dd97a139028fff38
#
_cell.length_a   1.000
_cell.length_b   1.000
_cell.length_c   1.000
_cell.angle_alpha   90.00
_cell.angle_beta   90.00
_cell.angle_gamma   90.00
#
_symmetry.space_group_name_H-M   'P 1'
#
loop_
_entity.id
_entity.type
_entity.pdbx_description
1 polymer ?
#
loop_
_entity_poly.entity_id
_entity_poly.type
_entity_poly.pdbx_seq_one_letter_code
_entity_poly.pdbx_strand_id
1 'polypeptide(L)'
;MNHLILLAAGSSRRFGGNKLLAPLNGNPLYTWGLSALNEVCRTRGDCTLTVVSRYPEIRDAAQAVGAQAVDSPDSEKGQAYSIRAGLQALGRVGERDFILFLPADQPWITPQTISRLLDAAGPDTW
;
A
#
# COMPACT_ATOMS: atom_id res chain seq x y z
N MET A 1 -9.97 -1.61 13.75
CA MET A 1 -9.80 -1.77 12.29
C MET A 1 -8.38 -1.39 11.90
N ASN A 2 -7.73 -2.20 11.13
CA ASN A 2 -6.38 -1.95 10.63
C ASN A 2 -6.48 -1.45 9.19
N HIS A 3 -5.88 -0.31 8.90
CA HIS A 3 -5.89 0.29 7.57
C HIS A 3 -4.52 0.08 6.93
N LEU A 4 -4.48 -0.75 5.88
CA LEU A 4 -3.25 -1.05 5.15
C LEU A 4 -3.19 -0.15 3.92
N ILE A 5 -2.09 0.59 3.79
CA ILE A 5 -1.92 1.53 2.67
C ILE A 5 -0.66 1.16 1.90
N LEU A 6 -0.82 0.79 0.64
CA LEU A 6 0.30 0.53 -0.26
C LEU A 6 0.66 1.83 -0.98
N LEU A 7 1.90 2.29 -0.78
CA LEU A 7 2.41 3.49 -1.43
C LEU A 7 3.09 3.10 -2.74
N ALA A 8 2.39 3.31 -3.84
CA ALA A 8 2.82 2.88 -5.18
C ALA A 8 2.90 4.07 -6.15
N ALA A 9 3.40 5.19 -5.66
CA ALA A 9 3.37 6.44 -6.41
C ALA A 9 4.76 7.06 -6.61
N GLY A 10 5.83 6.36 -6.23
CA GLY A 10 7.18 6.88 -6.31
C GLY A 10 7.66 7.09 -7.75
N SER A 11 8.51 8.11 -7.92
CA SER A 11 9.19 8.38 -9.19
C SER A 11 10.51 7.62 -9.21
N SER A 12 10.76 6.84 -10.26
CA SER A 12 12.00 6.08 -10.40
C SER A 12 12.88 6.65 -11.52
N ARG A 13 13.23 7.93 -11.38
CA ARG A 13 14.05 8.63 -12.39
C ARG A 13 15.37 7.91 -12.67
N ARG A 14 15.95 7.27 -11.65
CA ARG A 14 17.23 6.56 -11.77
C ARG A 14 17.12 5.27 -12.57
N PHE A 15 15.92 4.75 -12.72
CA PHE A 15 15.69 3.49 -13.43
C PHE A 15 15.35 3.69 -14.90
N GLY A 16 15.15 4.93 -15.35
CA GLY A 16 14.79 5.23 -16.72
C GLY A 16 13.36 4.85 -17.08
N GLY A 17 12.50 4.64 -16.10
CA GLY A 17 11.10 4.28 -16.29
C GLY A 17 10.43 4.01 -14.97
N ASN A 18 9.23 3.41 -15.01
CA ASN A 18 8.51 3.09 -13.78
C ASN A 18 9.00 1.76 -13.21
N LYS A 19 9.81 1.84 -12.16
CA LYS A 19 10.35 0.68 -11.46
C LYS A 19 9.24 -0.25 -10.95
N LEU A 20 8.11 0.31 -10.53
CA LEU A 20 7.02 -0.48 -9.96
C LEU A 20 6.33 -1.36 -11.00
N LEU A 21 6.40 -1.00 -12.27
CA LEU A 21 5.85 -1.80 -13.37
C LEU A 21 6.87 -2.76 -13.97
N ALA A 22 8.15 -2.66 -13.57
CA ALA A 22 9.19 -3.54 -14.06
C ALA A 22 8.99 -4.96 -13.52
N PRO A 23 9.18 -6.00 -14.35
CA PRO A 23 8.94 -7.37 -13.88
C PRO A 23 10.01 -7.85 -12.92
N LEU A 24 9.57 -8.57 -11.89
CA LEU A 24 10.42 -9.31 -10.97
C LEU A 24 9.83 -10.72 -10.87
N ASN A 25 10.59 -11.72 -11.31
CA ASN A 25 10.13 -13.10 -11.34
C ASN A 25 8.80 -13.25 -12.08
N GLY A 26 8.65 -12.52 -13.20
CA GLY A 26 7.50 -12.61 -14.09
C GLY A 26 6.32 -11.72 -13.75
N ASN A 27 6.38 -10.98 -12.63
CA ASN A 27 5.29 -10.09 -12.22
C ASN A 27 5.81 -8.68 -11.93
N PRO A 28 5.02 -7.64 -12.24
CA PRO A 28 5.43 -6.27 -11.91
C PRO A 28 5.77 -6.12 -10.42
N LEU A 29 6.75 -5.28 -10.12
CA LEU A 29 7.28 -5.14 -8.75
C LEU A 29 6.18 -4.83 -7.71
N TYR A 30 5.25 -3.94 -8.04
CA TYR A 30 4.19 -3.54 -7.10
C TYR A 30 3.26 -4.69 -6.71
N THR A 31 3.11 -5.71 -7.57
CA THR A 31 2.15 -6.80 -7.34
C THR A 31 2.52 -7.64 -6.13
N TRP A 32 3.79 -7.72 -5.79
CA TRP A 32 4.25 -8.51 -4.64
C TRP A 32 3.69 -7.95 -3.33
N GLY A 33 3.82 -6.62 -3.11
CA GLY A 33 3.24 -5.97 -1.93
C GLY A 33 1.73 -5.97 -1.94
N LEU A 34 1.12 -5.70 -3.09
CA LEU A 34 -0.33 -5.69 -3.22
C LEU A 34 -0.92 -7.06 -2.89
N SER A 35 -0.31 -8.12 -3.40
CA SER A 35 -0.75 -9.50 -3.15
C SER A 35 -0.64 -9.84 -1.67
N ALA A 36 0.47 -9.49 -1.02
CA ALA A 36 0.67 -9.76 0.40
C ALA A 36 -0.37 -9.05 1.27
N LEU A 37 -0.62 -7.75 1.00
CA LEU A 37 -1.61 -6.99 1.75
C LEU A 37 -3.02 -7.50 1.51
N ASN A 38 -3.34 -7.87 0.27
CA ASN A 38 -4.65 -8.41 -0.07
C ASN A 38 -4.92 -9.72 0.67
N GLU A 39 -3.92 -10.58 0.76
CA GLU A 39 -4.05 -11.83 1.49
C GLU A 39 -4.31 -11.60 2.98
N VAL A 40 -3.60 -10.65 3.59
CA VAL A 40 -3.83 -10.28 4.99
C VAL A 40 -5.27 -9.82 5.20
N CYS A 41 -5.78 -8.97 4.31
CA CYS A 41 -7.17 -8.48 4.41
C CYS A 41 -8.17 -9.62 4.27
N ARG A 42 -7.92 -10.57 3.38
CA ARG A 42 -8.82 -11.71 3.16
C ARG A 42 -8.84 -12.67 4.35
N THR A 43 -7.71 -12.88 5.01
CA THR A 43 -7.60 -13.87 6.08
C THR A 43 -7.97 -13.33 7.45
N ARG A 44 -7.74 -12.03 7.69
CA ARG A 44 -8.00 -11.45 9.01
C ARG A 44 -9.43 -10.90 9.18
N GLY A 45 -9.96 -10.26 8.15
CA GLY A 45 -11.30 -9.68 8.22
C GLY A 45 -11.39 -8.37 9.01
N ASP A 46 -10.29 -7.91 9.62
CA ASP A 46 -10.25 -6.67 10.40
C ASP A 46 -9.39 -5.59 9.74
N CYS A 47 -9.21 -5.70 8.42
CA CYS A 47 -8.33 -4.81 7.66
C CYS A 47 -9.06 -4.18 6.49
N THR A 48 -8.63 -2.96 6.14
CA THR A 48 -8.97 -2.33 4.87
C THR A 48 -7.70 -2.19 4.05
N LEU A 49 -7.82 -2.14 2.73
CA LEU A 49 -6.69 -1.97 1.83
C LEU A 49 -6.91 -0.77 0.93
N THR A 50 -5.94 0.13 0.94
CA THR A 50 -5.93 1.32 0.09
C THR A 50 -4.62 1.34 -0.68
N VAL A 51 -4.67 1.61 -1.97
CA VAL A 51 -3.50 1.74 -2.83
C VAL A 51 -3.43 3.16 -3.34
N VAL A 52 -2.33 3.83 -3.03
CA VAL A 52 -2.07 5.21 -3.48
C VAL A 52 -1.09 5.14 -4.64
N SER A 53 -1.50 5.60 -5.82
CA SER A 53 -0.66 5.57 -7.01
C SER A 53 -1.08 6.64 -8.01
N ARG A 54 -0.10 7.23 -8.68
CA ARG A 54 -0.35 8.10 -9.81
C ARG A 54 -0.49 7.32 -11.13
N TYR A 55 -0.23 6.01 -11.10
CA TYR A 55 -0.25 5.17 -12.30
C TYR A 55 -1.60 4.48 -12.45
N PRO A 56 -2.33 4.73 -13.57
CA PRO A 56 -3.64 4.10 -13.77
C PRO A 56 -3.59 2.57 -13.74
N GLU A 57 -2.53 1.97 -14.26
CA GLU A 57 -2.38 0.50 -14.28
C GLU A 57 -2.41 -0.09 -12.87
N ILE A 58 -1.76 0.58 -11.92
CA ILE A 58 -1.70 0.13 -10.53
C ILE A 58 -3.04 0.36 -9.85
N ARG A 59 -3.69 1.50 -10.10
CA ARG A 59 -5.01 1.77 -9.53
C ARG A 59 -6.06 0.77 -10.04
N ASP A 60 -6.00 0.42 -11.33
CA ASP A 60 -6.91 -0.57 -11.89
C ASP A 60 -6.70 -1.95 -11.26
N ALA A 61 -5.44 -2.35 -11.05
CA ALA A 61 -5.12 -3.60 -10.39
C ALA A 61 -5.63 -3.62 -8.94
N ALA A 62 -5.53 -2.50 -8.24
CA ALA A 62 -6.05 -2.38 -6.88
C ALA A 62 -7.56 -2.58 -6.84
N GLN A 63 -8.28 -1.94 -7.74
CA GLN A 63 -9.73 -2.09 -7.81
C GLN A 63 -10.14 -3.52 -8.15
N ALA A 64 -9.36 -4.20 -8.97
CA ALA A 64 -9.63 -5.58 -9.35
C ALA A 64 -9.61 -6.55 -8.16
N VAL A 65 -8.83 -6.24 -7.12
CA VAL A 65 -8.78 -7.05 -5.90
C VAL A 65 -9.69 -6.51 -4.78
N GLY A 66 -10.50 -5.50 -5.08
CA GLY A 66 -11.43 -4.92 -4.12
C GLY A 66 -10.84 -3.87 -3.19
N ALA A 67 -9.63 -3.40 -3.47
CA ALA A 67 -9.00 -2.33 -2.69
C ALA A 67 -9.51 -0.96 -3.14
N GLN A 68 -9.39 0.02 -2.23
CA GLN A 68 -9.62 1.41 -2.59
C GLN A 68 -8.42 1.94 -3.37
N ALA A 69 -8.64 2.57 -4.50
CA ALA A 69 -7.58 3.15 -5.31
C ALA A 69 -7.64 4.68 -5.20
N VAL A 70 -6.48 5.29 -4.94
CA VAL A 70 -6.37 6.72 -4.72
C VAL A 70 -5.31 7.29 -5.67
N ASP A 71 -5.67 8.34 -6.40
CA ASP A 71 -4.71 9.03 -7.26
C ASP A 71 -3.86 9.98 -6.42
N SER A 72 -2.56 10.04 -6.73
CA SER A 72 -1.63 10.95 -6.07
C SER A 72 -0.81 11.68 -7.14
N PRO A 73 -1.38 12.69 -7.80
CA PRO A 73 -0.70 13.38 -8.90
C PRO A 73 0.54 14.14 -8.46
N ASP A 74 0.62 14.54 -7.19
CA ASP A 74 1.76 15.27 -6.64
C ASP A 74 2.82 14.36 -6.01
N SER A 75 2.70 13.05 -6.17
CA SER A 75 3.63 12.09 -5.55
C SER A 75 5.07 12.27 -5.99
N GLU A 76 5.30 12.79 -7.19
CA GLU A 76 6.65 13.08 -7.68
C GLU A 76 7.36 14.17 -6.86
N LYS A 77 6.61 14.97 -6.11
CA LYS A 77 7.16 16.01 -5.23
C LYS A 77 7.66 15.47 -3.90
N GLY A 78 7.39 14.19 -3.61
CA GLY A 78 7.85 13.53 -2.41
C GLY A 78 6.83 12.57 -1.83
N GLN A 79 7.32 11.64 -1.01
CA GLN A 79 6.49 10.59 -0.41
C GLN A 79 5.41 11.16 0.53
N ALA A 80 5.66 12.32 1.14
CA ALA A 80 4.70 12.95 2.03
C ALA A 80 3.37 13.24 1.34
N TYR A 81 3.39 13.55 0.05
CA TYR A 81 2.16 13.79 -0.72
C TYR A 81 1.34 12.52 -0.88
N SER A 82 2.00 11.37 -1.08
CA SER A 82 1.34 10.07 -1.17
C SER A 82 0.73 9.66 0.16
N ILE A 83 1.46 9.85 1.25
CA ILE A 83 0.97 9.57 2.60
C ILE A 83 -0.26 10.41 2.90
N ARG A 84 -0.21 11.70 2.58
CA ARG A 84 -1.34 12.61 2.79
C ARG A 84 -2.56 12.18 1.99
N ALA A 85 -2.36 11.80 0.72
CA ALA A 85 -3.46 11.34 -0.12
C ALA A 85 -4.14 10.09 0.47
N GLY A 86 -3.34 9.15 0.97
CA GLY A 86 -3.86 7.94 1.61
C GLY A 86 -4.65 8.26 2.88
N LEU A 87 -4.13 9.14 3.72
CA LEU A 87 -4.81 9.54 4.95
C LEU A 87 -6.12 10.27 4.66
N GLN A 88 -6.15 11.14 3.66
CA GLN A 88 -7.37 11.84 3.26
C GLN A 88 -8.44 10.87 2.77
N ALA A 89 -8.04 9.83 2.06
CA ALA A 89 -8.95 8.83 1.52
C ALA A 89 -9.60 7.99 2.62
N LEU A 90 -8.91 7.77 3.75
CA LEU A 90 -9.49 7.06 4.89
C LEU A 90 -10.58 7.86 5.58
N GLY A 91 -10.51 9.18 5.49
CA GLY A 91 -11.44 10.05 6.18
C GLY A 91 -11.27 9.96 7.70
N ARG A 92 -12.37 9.71 8.41
CA ARG A 92 -12.34 9.63 9.86
C ARG A 92 -11.82 8.25 10.30
N VAL A 93 -10.78 8.26 11.13
CA VAL A 93 -10.14 7.04 11.66
C VAL A 93 -10.40 6.99 13.15
N GLY A 94 -10.76 5.80 13.68
CA GLY A 94 -11.02 5.60 15.09
C GLY A 94 -9.75 5.67 15.93
N GLU A 95 -9.88 5.97 17.22
CA GLU A 95 -8.73 6.11 18.12
C GLU A 95 -7.93 4.81 18.27
N ARG A 96 -8.60 3.67 18.10
CA ARG A 96 -7.96 2.36 18.21
C ARG A 96 -7.56 1.77 16.87
N ASP A 97 -7.83 2.50 15.80
CA ASP A 97 -7.45 2.04 14.47
C ASP A 97 -5.94 2.17 14.28
N PHE A 98 -5.37 1.21 13.60
CA PHE A 98 -3.95 1.20 13.26
C PHE A 98 -3.80 1.43 11.76
N ILE A 99 -2.79 2.21 11.38
CA ILE A 99 -2.50 2.51 9.96
C ILE A 99 -1.11 2.00 9.65
N LEU A 100 -1.00 1.09 8.68
CA LEU A 100 0.27 0.55 8.22
C LEU A 100 0.54 1.03 6.80
N PHE A 101 1.67 1.70 6.60
CA PHE A 101 2.14 2.12 5.28
C PHE A 101 3.19 1.13 4.80
N LEU A 102 3.02 0.63 3.57
CA LEU A 102 3.98 -0.26 2.94
C LEU A 102 4.40 0.32 1.59
N PRO A 103 5.70 0.59 1.37
CA PRO A 103 6.17 0.96 0.04
C PRO A 103 6.01 -0.21 -0.94
N ALA A 104 5.60 0.09 -2.16
CA ALA A 104 5.35 -0.94 -3.16
C ALA A 104 6.62 -1.57 -3.74
N ASP A 105 7.78 -1.04 -3.41
CA ASP A 105 9.07 -1.57 -3.85
C ASP A 105 9.68 -2.58 -2.88
N GLN A 106 8.85 -3.21 -2.03
CA GLN A 106 9.24 -4.19 -1.03
C GLN A 106 8.72 -5.58 -1.42
N PRO A 107 9.33 -6.27 -2.40
CA PRO A 107 8.77 -7.54 -2.90
C PRO A 107 8.93 -8.73 -1.96
N TRP A 108 9.80 -8.60 -0.96
CA TRP A 108 10.10 -9.69 -0.02
C TRP A 108 9.19 -9.70 1.21
N ILE A 109 8.31 -8.72 1.35
CA ILE A 109 7.39 -8.70 2.49
C ILE A 109 6.37 -9.84 2.37
N THR A 110 6.10 -10.53 3.46
CA THR A 110 5.18 -11.66 3.48
C THR A 110 3.91 -11.34 4.26
N PRO A 111 2.77 -12.01 3.95
CA PRO A 111 1.56 -11.84 4.74
C PRO A 111 1.79 -12.14 6.23
N GLN A 112 2.63 -13.13 6.54
CA GLN A 112 2.94 -13.49 7.92
C GLN A 112 3.63 -12.35 8.67
N THR A 113 4.58 -11.69 8.02
CA THR A 113 5.26 -10.53 8.62
C THR A 113 4.28 -9.39 8.87
N ILE A 114 3.39 -9.11 7.93
CA ILE A 114 2.38 -8.06 8.08
C ILE A 114 1.46 -8.39 9.24
N SER A 115 0.97 -9.64 9.33
CA SER A 115 0.10 -10.07 10.42
C SER A 115 0.78 -9.94 11.78
N ARG A 116 2.07 -10.28 11.87
CA ARG A 116 2.83 -10.12 13.12
C ARG A 116 2.93 -8.66 13.54
N LEU A 117 3.14 -7.75 12.59
CA LEU A 117 3.19 -6.33 12.88
C LEU A 117 1.84 -5.84 13.43
N LEU A 118 0.75 -6.28 12.83
CA LEU A 118 -0.59 -5.89 13.27
C LEU A 118 -0.92 -6.47 14.65
N ASP A 119 -0.51 -7.70 14.94
CA ASP A 119 -0.74 -8.33 16.23
C ASP A 119 0.08 -7.67 17.33
N ALA A 120 1.27 -7.19 17.02
CA ALA A 120 2.12 -6.47 17.97
C ALA A 120 1.69 -5.03 18.17
N ALA A 121 0.88 -4.47 17.27
CA ALA A 121 0.42 -3.08 17.36
C ALA A 121 -0.57 -2.93 18.52
N GLY A 122 -0.37 -1.89 19.30
CA GLY A 122 -1.23 -1.57 20.42
C GLY A 122 -1.09 -0.09 20.77
N PRO A 123 -1.84 0.39 21.77
CA PRO A 123 -1.82 1.82 22.11
C PRO A 123 -0.43 2.32 22.50
N ASP A 124 0.46 1.44 22.94
CA ASP A 124 1.80 1.80 23.37
C ASP A 124 2.89 1.44 22.35
N THR A 125 2.54 1.15 21.11
CA THR A 125 3.47 0.70 20.09
C THR A 125 4.28 1.85 19.45
N TRP A 126 3.96 3.06 19.73
CA TRP A 126 4.61 4.26 19.16
C TRP A 126 5.69 4.85 20.04
#